data_2f216ddfdca437eeb8e0af492424d415
#
_entry.id   2f216ddfdca437eeb8e0af492424d415
#
_cell.length_a   1.000
_cell.length_b   1.000
_cell.length_c   1.000
_cell.angle_alpha   90.00
_cell.angle_beta   90.00
_cell.angle_gamma   90.00
#
_symmetry.space_group_name_H-M   'P 1'
#
loop_
_entity.id
_entity.type
_entity.pdbx_description
1 polymer ?
#
loop_
_entity_poly.entity_id
_entity_poly.type
_entity_poly.pdbx_seq_one_letter_code
_entity_poly.pdbx_strand_id
1 'polypeptide(L)'
;MVMSLLLKLFFTGQIKIREGTLSLSGIYLNILPASVVSTITEYFLKKKELWKLYAIMWLNGFITIKKIDKIYHLTKPDQIYSFGMDFGEAIGLGLYKTHEYFPGRYTHFKIKPNPYINYYISKPQYIDYFIAGTMAGGGCNVHNSVCQTVELKCAYKGDEFCEFLTGTEEELKRRGLWETAVKRYNLKKLYPIQKKIFEGNLTEKDSIKLLLKIL
;
A
#
# COMPACT_ATOMS: atom_id res chain seq x y z
N MET A 1 -4.98 -10.28 -17.73
CA MET A 1 -5.51 -8.91 -17.59
C MET A 1 -4.38 -7.88 -17.34
N VAL A 2 -3.46 -8.11 -16.40
CA VAL A 2 -2.29 -7.24 -16.11
C VAL A 2 -1.44 -6.94 -17.33
N MET A 3 -1.13 -7.97 -18.15
CA MET A 3 -0.39 -7.79 -19.40
C MET A 3 -1.06 -6.78 -20.34
N SER A 4 -2.40 -6.73 -20.36
CA SER A 4 -3.16 -5.80 -21.18
C SER A 4 -3.05 -4.35 -20.72
N LEU A 5 -3.00 -4.08 -19.40
CA LEU A 5 -2.81 -2.74 -18.86
C LEU A 5 -1.41 -2.22 -19.17
N LEU A 6 -0.37 -2.98 -18.84
CA LEU A 6 1.01 -2.59 -19.13
C LEU A 6 1.24 -2.32 -20.62
N LEU A 7 0.73 -3.18 -21.49
CA LEU A 7 0.80 -2.99 -22.94
C LEU A 7 0.06 -1.72 -23.37
N LYS A 8 -1.16 -1.50 -22.88
CA LYS A 8 -1.88 -0.25 -23.13
C LYS A 8 -1.07 0.98 -22.72
N LEU A 9 -0.55 0.99 -21.48
CA LEU A 9 0.23 2.11 -20.95
C LEU A 9 1.52 2.34 -21.75
N PHE A 10 2.16 1.27 -22.24
CA PHE A 10 3.33 1.36 -23.10
C PHE A 10 2.99 1.91 -24.48
N PHE A 11 1.99 1.34 -25.16
CA PHE A 11 1.60 1.77 -26.51
C PHE A 11 0.96 3.15 -26.55
N THR A 12 0.34 3.60 -25.47
CA THR A 12 -0.18 4.97 -25.37
C THR A 12 0.88 5.99 -24.95
N GLY A 13 2.16 5.58 -24.82
CA GLY A 13 3.26 6.45 -24.43
C GLY A 13 3.18 6.98 -23.01
N GLN A 14 2.38 6.34 -22.17
CA GLN A 14 2.27 6.71 -20.76
C GLN A 14 3.41 6.14 -19.91
N ILE A 15 4.01 5.03 -20.33
CA ILE A 15 5.29 4.57 -19.80
C ILE A 15 6.39 5.22 -20.64
N LYS A 16 7.25 6.00 -20.00
CA LYS A 16 8.39 6.67 -20.64
C LYS A 16 9.68 6.27 -19.94
N ILE A 17 10.64 5.85 -20.74
CA ILE A 17 12.02 5.64 -20.30
C ILE A 17 12.86 6.65 -21.05
N ARG A 18 13.33 7.69 -20.37
CA ARG A 18 14.14 8.75 -20.96
C ARG A 18 15.22 9.20 -19.97
N GLU A 19 16.42 9.42 -20.48
CA GLU A 19 17.54 10.01 -19.71
C GLU A 19 17.77 9.36 -18.33
N GLY A 20 17.68 8.02 -18.27
CA GLY A 20 17.86 7.27 -17.02
C GLY A 20 16.67 7.31 -16.05
N THR A 21 15.53 7.87 -16.47
CA THR A 21 14.31 7.90 -15.67
C THR A 21 13.22 6.98 -16.25
N LEU A 22 12.50 6.33 -15.36
CA LEU A 22 11.26 5.60 -15.67
C LEU A 22 10.10 6.40 -15.11
N SER A 23 9.12 6.70 -15.93
CA SER A 23 7.89 7.33 -15.45
C SER A 23 6.64 6.68 -16.05
N LEU A 24 5.58 6.66 -15.26
CA LEU A 24 4.24 6.27 -15.67
C LEU A 24 3.34 7.50 -15.53
N SER A 25 2.87 8.02 -16.66
CA SER A 25 2.00 9.22 -16.69
C SER A 25 2.55 10.41 -15.89
N GLY A 26 3.88 10.60 -15.92
CA GLY A 26 4.54 11.66 -15.16
C GLY A 26 4.83 11.34 -13.69
N ILE A 27 4.48 10.17 -13.20
CA ILE A 27 4.90 9.66 -11.89
C ILE A 27 6.23 8.96 -12.09
N TYR A 28 7.29 9.47 -11.45
CA TYR A 28 8.59 8.80 -11.49
C TYR A 28 8.55 7.50 -10.68
N LEU A 29 9.06 6.44 -11.28
CA LEU A 29 9.12 5.10 -10.70
C LEU A 29 10.56 4.64 -10.58
N ASN A 30 10.82 3.81 -9.58
CA ASN A 30 12.04 3.03 -9.47
C ASN A 30 11.70 1.55 -9.50
N ILE A 31 12.46 0.77 -10.27
CA ILE A 31 12.36 -0.69 -10.24
C ILE A 31 13.28 -1.18 -9.13
N LEU A 32 12.69 -1.71 -8.07
CA LEU A 32 13.42 -2.30 -6.96
C LEU A 32 13.30 -3.83 -7.00
N PRO A 33 14.41 -4.58 -6.94
CA PRO A 33 14.36 -6.02 -6.74
C PRO A 33 13.60 -6.38 -5.45
N ALA A 34 12.87 -7.48 -5.45
CA ALA A 34 12.14 -7.95 -4.27
C ALA A 34 13.05 -8.15 -3.05
N SER A 35 14.31 -8.58 -3.28
CA SER A 35 15.33 -8.70 -2.23
C SER A 35 15.63 -7.37 -1.52
N VAL A 36 15.58 -6.24 -2.23
CA VAL A 36 15.80 -4.92 -1.62
C VAL A 36 14.66 -4.57 -0.65
N VAL A 37 13.40 -4.81 -1.07
CA VAL A 37 12.23 -4.61 -0.21
C VAL A 37 12.31 -5.48 1.03
N SER A 38 12.68 -6.76 0.87
CA SER A 38 12.84 -7.68 1.99
C SER A 38 13.98 -7.27 2.91
N THR A 39 15.12 -6.82 2.36
CA THR A 39 16.25 -6.31 3.16
C THR A 39 15.87 -5.09 3.99
N ILE A 40 15.12 -4.13 3.42
CA ILE A 40 14.61 -2.96 4.14
C ILE A 40 13.67 -3.41 5.26
N THR A 41 12.78 -4.37 4.98
CA THR A 41 11.85 -4.92 5.97
C THR A 41 12.61 -5.57 7.14
N GLU A 42 13.61 -6.41 6.85
CA GLU A 42 14.46 -7.05 7.86
C GLU A 42 15.26 -6.03 8.69
N TYR A 43 15.73 -4.95 8.07
CA TYR A 43 16.39 -3.86 8.79
C TYR A 43 15.46 -3.22 9.83
N PHE A 44 14.23 -2.84 9.43
CA PHE A 44 13.26 -2.27 10.36
C PHE A 44 12.79 -3.29 11.42
N LEU A 45 12.71 -4.57 11.06
CA LEU A 45 12.40 -5.64 12.01
C LEU A 45 13.46 -5.75 13.11
N LYS A 46 14.76 -5.78 12.74
CA LYS A 46 15.89 -5.80 13.71
C LYS A 46 15.86 -4.60 14.66
N LYS A 47 15.43 -3.44 14.16
CA LYS A 47 15.28 -2.21 14.96
C LYS A 47 13.99 -2.19 15.79
N LYS A 48 13.09 -3.16 15.64
CA LYS A 48 11.73 -3.16 16.25
C LYS A 48 10.89 -1.95 15.80
N GLU A 49 11.11 -1.49 14.58
CA GLU A 49 10.54 -0.27 14.01
C GLU A 49 9.74 -0.51 12.72
N LEU A 50 9.23 -1.72 12.51
CA LEU A 50 8.42 -2.06 11.32
C LEU A 50 7.25 -1.10 11.08
N TRP A 51 6.71 -0.51 12.15
CA TRP A 51 5.67 0.51 12.02
C TRP A 51 6.13 1.75 11.23
N LYS A 52 7.43 2.07 11.22
CA LYS A 52 7.98 3.17 10.41
C LYS A 52 7.93 2.81 8.92
N LEU A 53 8.28 1.58 8.57
CA LEU A 53 8.12 1.09 7.19
C LEU A 53 6.66 1.18 6.74
N TYR A 54 5.73 0.71 7.58
CA TYR A 54 4.30 0.85 7.32
C TYR A 54 3.90 2.31 7.09
N ALA A 55 4.36 3.22 7.93
CA ALA A 55 4.05 4.65 7.83
C ALA A 55 4.57 5.28 6.53
N ILE A 56 5.80 4.95 6.12
CA ILE A 56 6.40 5.40 4.86
C ILE A 56 5.57 4.87 3.68
N MET A 57 5.22 3.60 3.71
CA MET A 57 4.46 2.96 2.63
C MET A 57 3.00 3.41 2.59
N TRP A 58 2.41 3.72 3.74
CA TRP A 58 1.09 4.37 3.79
C TRP A 58 1.10 5.71 3.05
N LEU A 59 2.09 6.57 3.33
CA LEU A 59 2.20 7.86 2.64
C LEU A 59 2.43 7.67 1.13
N ASN A 60 3.30 6.73 0.75
CA ASN A 60 3.55 6.41 -0.65
C ASN A 60 2.27 5.96 -1.38
N GLY A 61 1.53 5.01 -0.82
CA GLY A 61 0.26 4.54 -1.40
C GLY A 61 -0.77 5.66 -1.52
N PHE A 62 -0.92 6.48 -0.49
CA PHE A 62 -1.84 7.62 -0.49
C PHE A 62 -1.53 8.64 -1.60
N ILE A 63 -0.26 9.08 -1.69
CA ILE A 63 0.16 10.05 -2.70
C ILE A 63 0.06 9.48 -4.12
N THR A 64 0.47 8.22 -4.30
CA THR A 64 0.47 7.58 -5.62
C THR A 64 -0.94 7.46 -6.18
N ILE A 65 -1.89 6.94 -5.40
CA ILE A 65 -3.27 6.81 -5.86
C ILE A 65 -3.91 8.19 -6.07
N LYS A 66 -3.68 9.16 -5.18
CA LYS A 66 -4.17 10.54 -5.37
C LYS A 66 -3.64 11.19 -6.66
N LYS A 67 -2.40 10.91 -7.06
CA LYS A 67 -1.85 11.35 -8.36
C LYS A 67 -2.52 10.64 -9.53
N ILE A 68 -2.69 9.32 -9.42
CA ILE A 68 -3.35 8.50 -10.43
C ILE A 68 -4.77 8.99 -10.67
N ASP A 69 -5.56 9.21 -9.62
CA ASP A 69 -6.93 9.73 -9.71
C ASP A 69 -6.97 11.05 -10.48
N LYS A 70 -6.03 11.95 -10.16
CA LYS A 70 -5.94 13.26 -10.83
C LYS A 70 -5.56 13.14 -12.30
N ILE A 71 -4.61 12.26 -12.64
CA ILE A 71 -4.10 12.10 -14.01
C ILE A 71 -5.15 11.44 -14.91
N TYR A 72 -5.83 10.42 -14.40
CA TYR A 72 -6.80 9.63 -15.16
C TYR A 72 -8.25 10.07 -14.97
N HIS A 73 -8.48 11.15 -14.17
CA HIS A 73 -9.83 11.65 -13.85
C HIS A 73 -10.75 10.57 -13.30
N LEU A 74 -10.21 9.72 -12.40
CA LEU A 74 -10.98 8.65 -11.77
C LEU A 74 -11.87 9.29 -10.69
N THR A 75 -13.19 9.24 -10.88
CA THR A 75 -14.13 9.90 -9.97
C THR A 75 -14.95 8.91 -9.13
N LYS A 76 -14.99 7.65 -9.56
CA LYS A 76 -15.77 6.60 -8.86
C LYS A 76 -14.85 5.70 -8.04
N PRO A 77 -15.22 5.37 -6.80
CA PRO A 77 -14.45 4.46 -5.95
C PRO A 77 -14.06 3.15 -6.63
N ASP A 78 -14.98 2.55 -7.40
CA ASP A 78 -14.75 1.30 -8.12
C ASP A 78 -13.66 1.42 -9.19
N GLN A 79 -13.59 2.57 -9.88
CA GLN A 79 -12.55 2.84 -10.87
C GLN A 79 -11.18 3.00 -10.20
N ILE A 80 -11.14 3.77 -9.10
CA ILE A 80 -9.92 3.98 -8.31
C ILE A 80 -9.42 2.64 -7.78
N TYR A 81 -10.33 1.82 -7.22
CA TYR A 81 -10.01 0.51 -6.70
C TYR A 81 -9.46 -0.43 -7.77
N SER A 82 -10.20 -0.61 -8.87
CA SER A 82 -9.79 -1.51 -9.96
C SER A 82 -8.44 -1.09 -10.55
N PHE A 83 -8.26 0.21 -10.81
CA PHE A 83 -6.99 0.72 -11.32
C PHE A 83 -5.85 0.51 -10.32
N GLY A 84 -6.08 0.77 -9.03
CA GLY A 84 -5.08 0.59 -7.98
C GLY A 84 -4.61 -0.86 -7.84
N MET A 85 -5.52 -1.83 -7.96
CA MET A 85 -5.19 -3.25 -7.92
C MET A 85 -4.38 -3.67 -9.15
N ASP A 86 -4.85 -3.31 -10.35
CA ASP A 86 -4.13 -3.58 -11.61
C ASP A 86 -2.75 -2.92 -11.63
N PHE A 87 -2.64 -1.69 -11.09
CA PHE A 87 -1.37 -0.99 -10.96
C PHE A 87 -0.42 -1.71 -10.00
N GLY A 88 -0.91 -2.14 -8.83
CA GLY A 88 -0.12 -2.92 -7.87
C GLY A 88 0.44 -4.21 -8.48
N GLU A 89 -0.36 -4.95 -9.23
CA GLU A 89 0.09 -6.13 -9.96
C GLU A 89 1.13 -5.77 -11.03
N ALA A 90 0.88 -4.69 -11.78
CA ALA A 90 1.77 -4.25 -12.85
C ALA A 90 3.17 -3.84 -12.37
N ILE A 91 3.27 -3.28 -11.16
CA ILE A 91 4.56 -2.91 -10.55
C ILE A 91 5.18 -4.03 -9.71
N GLY A 92 4.58 -5.23 -9.72
CA GLY A 92 5.18 -6.43 -9.13
C GLY A 92 4.92 -6.62 -7.63
N LEU A 93 3.84 -6.05 -7.10
CA LEU A 93 3.47 -6.27 -5.69
C LEU A 93 2.82 -7.64 -5.42
N GLY A 94 2.63 -8.47 -6.44
CA GLY A 94 1.98 -9.78 -6.39
C GLY A 94 0.68 -9.82 -7.18
N LEU A 95 0.05 -10.99 -7.26
CA LEU A 95 -1.26 -11.14 -7.88
C LEU A 95 -2.36 -11.02 -6.82
N TYR A 96 -3.28 -10.12 -7.06
CA TYR A 96 -4.36 -9.81 -6.14
C TYR A 96 -5.65 -10.55 -6.51
N LYS A 97 -6.32 -11.09 -5.50
CA LYS A 97 -7.68 -11.61 -5.61
C LYS A 97 -8.57 -10.99 -4.55
N THR A 98 -9.48 -10.14 -4.99
CA THR A 98 -10.51 -9.56 -4.12
C THR A 98 -11.50 -10.63 -3.67
N HIS A 99 -11.79 -10.67 -2.39
CA HIS A 99 -12.85 -11.48 -1.79
C HIS A 99 -14.11 -10.65 -1.60
N GLU A 100 -13.96 -9.48 -0.98
CA GLU A 100 -15.05 -8.58 -0.66
C GLU A 100 -14.58 -7.15 -0.88
N TYR A 101 -15.44 -6.33 -1.44
CA TYR A 101 -15.22 -4.92 -1.64
C TYR A 101 -16.50 -4.14 -1.35
N PHE A 102 -16.43 -3.25 -0.38
CA PHE A 102 -17.52 -2.35 0.00
C PHE A 102 -17.02 -0.91 0.01
N PRO A 103 -17.35 -0.10 -1.01
CA PRO A 103 -16.94 1.29 -1.08
C PRO A 103 -17.26 2.06 0.20
N GLY A 104 -16.35 2.94 0.61
CA GLY A 104 -16.51 3.71 1.85
C GLY A 104 -16.27 2.96 3.15
N ARG A 105 -16.06 1.64 3.10
CA ARG A 105 -15.93 0.80 4.31
C ARG A 105 -14.65 -0.02 4.34
N TYR A 106 -14.53 -1.02 3.45
CA TYR A 106 -13.40 -1.95 3.47
C TYR A 106 -13.21 -2.71 2.16
N THR A 107 -12.02 -3.27 2.03
CA THR A 107 -11.64 -4.25 1.01
C THR A 107 -10.96 -5.44 1.68
N HIS A 108 -11.36 -6.65 1.33
CA HIS A 108 -10.76 -7.91 1.76
C HIS A 108 -10.16 -8.61 0.55
N PHE A 109 -8.87 -8.91 0.56
CA PHE A 109 -8.17 -9.46 -0.59
C PHE A 109 -7.04 -10.41 -0.19
N LYS A 110 -6.63 -11.25 -1.14
CA LYS A 110 -5.47 -12.15 -1.06
C LYS A 110 -4.40 -11.75 -2.05
N ILE A 111 -3.17 -12.12 -1.72
CA ILE A 111 -2.01 -12.00 -2.62
C ILE A 111 -1.36 -13.37 -2.73
N LYS A 112 -1.23 -13.88 -3.98
CA LYS A 112 -0.52 -15.12 -4.29
C LYS A 112 -0.08 -15.13 -5.77
N PRO A 113 1.26 -15.23 -6.06
CA PRO A 113 2.34 -15.22 -5.08
C PRO A 113 2.61 -13.84 -4.48
N ASN A 114 3.16 -13.83 -3.27
CA ASN A 114 3.79 -12.64 -2.71
C ASN A 114 5.29 -12.72 -3.05
N PRO A 115 5.85 -11.77 -3.83
CA PRO A 115 7.21 -11.87 -4.34
C PRO A 115 8.31 -11.72 -3.26
N TYR A 116 7.98 -11.21 -2.08
CA TYR A 116 8.95 -10.86 -1.05
C TYR A 116 9.28 -12.00 -0.10
N ILE A 117 8.37 -12.95 0.09
CA ILE A 117 8.48 -13.99 1.13
C ILE A 117 9.72 -14.88 0.99
N ASN A 118 10.21 -15.09 -0.24
CA ASN A 118 11.38 -15.93 -0.50
C ASN A 118 12.71 -15.30 -0.09
N TYR A 119 12.70 -14.02 0.29
CA TYR A 119 13.92 -13.27 0.64
C TYR A 119 13.98 -12.89 2.12
N TYR A 120 12.96 -13.19 2.92
CA TYR A 120 13.00 -12.98 4.36
C TYR A 120 13.87 -14.04 5.03
N ILE A 121 14.64 -13.61 6.06
CA ILE A 121 15.58 -14.47 6.79
C ILE A 121 15.28 -14.57 8.29
N SER A 122 14.36 -13.75 8.79
CA SER A 122 13.90 -13.74 10.17
C SER A 122 13.02 -14.97 10.48
N LYS A 123 12.68 -15.16 11.75
CA LYS A 123 11.71 -16.20 12.14
C LYS A 123 10.33 -15.88 11.55
N PRO A 124 9.56 -16.92 11.12
CA PRO A 124 8.22 -16.73 10.56
C PRO A 124 7.30 -15.90 11.46
N GLN A 125 6.77 -14.81 10.91
CA GLN A 125 5.85 -13.88 11.59
C GLN A 125 5.06 -13.08 10.57
N TYR A 126 4.11 -12.25 11.02
CA TYR A 126 3.48 -11.24 10.17
C TYR A 126 4.50 -10.16 9.83
N ILE A 127 4.83 -10.00 8.56
CA ILE A 127 5.98 -9.20 8.12
C ILE A 127 5.67 -8.25 6.96
N ASP A 128 4.53 -8.40 6.30
CA ASP A 128 4.21 -7.66 5.07
C ASP A 128 3.77 -6.21 5.33
N TYR A 129 4.53 -5.49 6.17
CA TYR A 129 4.30 -4.07 6.47
C TYR A 129 4.44 -3.15 5.25
N PHE A 130 5.26 -3.55 4.29
CA PHE A 130 5.41 -2.85 3.02
C PHE A 130 4.08 -2.87 2.24
N ILE A 131 3.52 -4.05 2.01
CA ILE A 131 2.23 -4.21 1.32
C ILE A 131 1.11 -3.59 2.14
N ALA A 132 1.03 -3.90 3.43
CA ALA A 132 -0.02 -3.40 4.31
C ALA A 132 -0.06 -1.86 4.33
N GLY A 133 1.10 -1.19 4.42
CA GLY A 133 1.18 0.27 4.36
C GLY A 133 0.68 0.80 3.01
N THR A 134 1.19 0.26 1.90
CA THR A 134 0.80 0.67 0.54
C THR A 134 -0.70 0.55 0.33
N MET A 135 -1.30 -0.58 0.72
CA MET A 135 -2.74 -0.82 0.57
C MET A 135 -3.59 0.07 1.48
N ALA A 136 -3.13 0.34 2.69
CA ALA A 136 -3.81 1.26 3.60
C ALA A 136 -3.83 2.69 3.04
N GLY A 137 -2.71 3.17 2.53
CA GLY A 137 -2.61 4.50 1.93
C GLY A 137 -3.44 4.64 0.65
N GLY A 138 -3.36 3.66 -0.25
CA GLY A 138 -4.20 3.61 -1.46
C GLY A 138 -5.69 3.51 -1.12
N GLY A 139 -6.03 2.70 -0.12
CA GLY A 139 -7.39 2.52 0.37
C GLY A 139 -8.03 3.81 0.90
N CYS A 140 -7.25 4.78 1.38
CA CYS A 140 -7.79 6.06 1.81
C CYS A 140 -8.51 6.80 0.66
N ASN A 141 -7.98 6.75 -0.55
CA ASN A 141 -8.61 7.37 -1.73
C ASN A 141 -9.84 6.57 -2.18
N VAL A 142 -9.79 5.23 -2.10
CA VAL A 142 -10.89 4.35 -2.48
C VAL A 142 -12.09 4.50 -1.53
N HIS A 143 -11.82 4.54 -0.23
CA HIS A 143 -12.87 4.58 0.80
C HIS A 143 -13.20 5.99 1.29
N ASN A 144 -12.49 7.02 0.77
CA ASN A 144 -12.62 8.43 1.17
C ASN A 144 -12.55 8.61 2.70
N SER A 145 -11.63 7.92 3.33
CA SER A 145 -11.41 7.93 4.79
C SER A 145 -9.99 7.46 5.10
N VAL A 146 -9.48 7.80 6.28
CA VAL A 146 -8.20 7.23 6.72
C VAL A 146 -8.35 5.74 6.97
N CYS A 147 -7.67 4.93 6.17
CA CYS A 147 -7.71 3.47 6.24
C CYS A 147 -6.45 2.89 6.86
N GLN A 148 -6.63 1.72 7.47
CA GLN A 148 -5.54 0.84 7.89
C GLN A 148 -5.71 -0.53 7.23
N THR A 149 -4.62 -1.25 7.04
CA THR A 149 -4.64 -2.62 6.51
C THR A 149 -4.08 -3.59 7.53
N VAL A 150 -4.83 -4.63 7.86
CA VAL A 150 -4.38 -5.69 8.76
C VAL A 150 -4.10 -6.95 7.96
N GLU A 151 -2.89 -7.49 8.10
CA GLU A 151 -2.53 -8.81 7.57
C GLU A 151 -3.17 -9.88 8.47
N LEU A 152 -4.05 -10.70 7.89
CA LEU A 152 -4.82 -11.76 8.56
C LEU A 152 -4.13 -13.13 8.45
N LYS A 153 -3.55 -13.42 7.27
CA LYS A 153 -2.72 -14.60 6.99
C LYS A 153 -1.43 -14.18 6.32
N CYS A 154 -0.37 -14.93 6.56
CA CYS A 154 0.94 -14.64 6.01
C CYS A 154 1.61 -15.93 5.51
N ALA A 155 1.86 -15.98 4.20
CA ALA A 155 2.53 -17.13 3.58
C ALA A 155 3.93 -17.37 4.19
N TYR A 156 4.60 -16.33 4.68
CA TYR A 156 5.86 -16.47 5.42
C TYR A 156 5.71 -17.22 6.76
N LYS A 157 4.51 -17.21 7.34
CA LYS A 157 4.19 -18.00 8.54
C LYS A 157 3.79 -19.45 8.23
N GLY A 158 3.67 -19.82 6.97
CA GLY A 158 3.23 -21.12 6.54
C GLY A 158 1.76 -21.16 6.06
N ASP A 159 1.07 -20.02 6.00
CA ASP A 159 -0.24 -19.97 5.37
C ASP A 159 -0.09 -20.14 3.84
N GLU A 160 -1.14 -20.60 3.16
CA GLU A 160 -1.12 -20.83 1.71
C GLU A 160 -0.93 -19.53 0.88
N PHE A 161 -1.34 -18.40 1.43
CA PHE A 161 -1.30 -17.07 0.81
C PHE A 161 -1.24 -15.98 1.88
N CYS A 162 -0.92 -14.76 1.48
CA CYS A 162 -1.09 -13.59 2.33
C CYS A 162 -2.51 -13.05 2.17
N GLU A 163 -3.18 -12.74 3.27
CA GLU A 163 -4.55 -12.25 3.31
C GLU A 163 -4.63 -10.95 4.11
N PHE A 164 -5.33 -9.95 3.54
CA PHE A 164 -5.36 -8.62 4.09
C PHE A 164 -6.78 -8.07 4.12
N LEU A 165 -7.06 -7.27 5.14
CA LEU A 165 -8.25 -6.44 5.22
C LEU A 165 -7.85 -4.98 5.38
N THR A 166 -8.18 -4.17 4.38
CA THR A 166 -8.06 -2.71 4.39
C THR A 166 -9.41 -2.12 4.75
N GLY A 167 -9.46 -1.26 5.77
CA GLY A 167 -10.73 -0.68 6.19
C GLY A 167 -10.60 0.62 6.97
N THR A 168 -11.74 1.31 7.10
CA THR A 168 -11.87 2.49 7.96
C THR A 168 -11.74 2.10 9.43
N GLU A 169 -11.50 3.08 10.32
CA GLU A 169 -11.45 2.87 11.76
C GLU A 169 -12.72 2.18 12.27
N GLU A 170 -13.90 2.64 11.83
CA GLU A 170 -15.18 2.09 12.21
C GLU A 170 -15.31 0.61 11.83
N GLU A 171 -14.97 0.27 10.58
CA GLU A 171 -15.09 -1.09 10.09
C GLU A 171 -14.10 -2.04 10.79
N LEU A 172 -12.87 -1.59 11.04
CA LEU A 172 -11.90 -2.37 11.79
C LEU A 172 -12.32 -2.59 13.25
N LYS A 173 -12.95 -1.60 13.89
CA LYS A 173 -13.54 -1.75 15.23
C LYS A 173 -14.68 -2.78 15.22
N ARG A 174 -15.58 -2.68 14.25
CA ARG A 174 -16.70 -3.63 14.08
C ARG A 174 -16.21 -5.08 13.93
N ARG A 175 -15.05 -5.28 13.32
CA ARG A 175 -14.41 -6.60 13.11
C ARG A 175 -13.44 -7.01 14.21
N GLY A 176 -13.25 -6.21 15.26
CA GLY A 176 -12.31 -6.50 16.34
C GLY A 176 -10.82 -6.41 15.94
N LEU A 177 -10.52 -5.75 14.81
CA LEU A 177 -9.16 -5.66 14.24
C LEU A 177 -8.46 -4.34 14.58
N TRP A 178 -9.17 -3.35 15.09
CA TRP A 178 -8.63 -2.02 15.36
C TRP A 178 -7.47 -2.05 16.35
N GLU A 179 -7.62 -2.73 17.49
CA GLU A 179 -6.58 -2.80 18.51
C GLU A 179 -5.32 -3.52 17.99
N THR A 180 -5.50 -4.52 17.12
CA THR A 180 -4.38 -5.16 16.42
C THR A 180 -3.63 -4.16 15.55
N ALA A 181 -4.33 -3.33 14.78
CA ALA A 181 -3.72 -2.28 13.97
C ALA A 181 -3.03 -1.24 14.86
N VAL A 182 -3.68 -0.77 15.94
CA VAL A 182 -3.12 0.20 16.88
C VAL A 182 -1.79 -0.28 17.43
N LYS A 183 -1.73 -1.53 17.91
CA LYS A 183 -0.51 -2.11 18.47
C LYS A 183 0.56 -2.36 17.40
N ARG A 184 0.16 -2.96 16.28
CA ARG A 184 1.09 -3.40 15.22
C ARG A 184 1.76 -2.20 14.53
N TYR A 185 0.99 -1.14 14.23
CA TYR A 185 1.46 0.00 13.44
C TYR A 185 1.70 1.27 14.28
N ASN A 186 1.69 1.17 15.61
CA ASN A 186 1.87 2.31 16.51
C ASN A 186 0.92 3.48 16.18
N LEU A 187 -0.36 3.16 15.95
CA LEU A 187 -1.34 4.14 15.49
C LEU A 187 -1.57 5.27 16.48
N LYS A 188 -1.24 5.10 17.77
CA LYS A 188 -1.27 6.20 18.74
C LYS A 188 -0.41 7.39 18.28
N LYS A 189 0.75 7.13 17.64
CA LYS A 189 1.61 8.16 17.05
C LYS A 189 1.23 8.49 15.61
N LEU A 190 0.95 7.45 14.80
CA LEU A 190 0.80 7.59 13.37
C LEU A 190 -0.57 8.15 12.95
N TYR A 191 -1.66 7.71 13.57
CA TYR A 191 -3.02 8.02 13.12
C TYR A 191 -3.37 9.52 13.13
N PRO A 192 -2.96 10.33 14.13
CA PRO A 192 -3.16 11.78 14.09
C PRO A 192 -2.46 12.46 12.90
N ILE A 193 -1.29 11.94 12.50
CA ILE A 193 -0.53 12.44 11.34
C ILE A 193 -1.23 12.06 10.04
N GLN A 194 -1.70 10.81 9.93
CA GLN A 194 -2.47 10.34 8.79
C GLN A 194 -3.74 11.18 8.58
N LYS A 195 -4.48 11.50 9.64
CA LYS A 195 -5.64 12.40 9.58
C LYS A 195 -5.28 13.78 9.06
N LYS A 196 -4.22 14.41 9.58
CA LYS A 196 -3.76 15.71 9.10
C LYS A 196 -3.35 15.69 7.62
N ILE A 197 -2.73 14.61 7.16
CA ILE A 197 -2.33 14.46 5.75
C ILE A 197 -3.57 14.25 4.87
N PHE A 198 -4.52 13.44 5.31
CA PHE A 198 -5.73 13.12 4.56
C PHE A 198 -6.69 14.32 4.45
N GLU A 199 -6.94 15.00 5.57
CA GLU A 199 -7.88 16.14 5.66
C GLU A 199 -7.26 17.46 5.17
N GLY A 200 -5.94 17.60 5.33
CA GLY A 200 -5.20 18.77 4.93
C GLY A 200 -4.86 18.75 3.44
N ASN A 201 -5.12 19.85 2.72
CA ASN A 201 -4.70 20.01 1.32
C ASN A 201 -3.17 20.21 1.23
N LEU A 202 -2.41 19.29 1.84
CA LEU A 202 -0.96 19.38 1.95
C LEU A 202 -0.30 19.02 0.62
N THR A 203 0.81 19.71 0.32
CA THR A 203 1.69 19.27 -0.77
C THR A 203 2.36 17.93 -0.40
N GLU A 204 2.87 17.22 -1.39
CA GLU A 204 3.65 16.01 -1.18
C GLU A 204 4.84 16.26 -0.23
N LYS A 205 5.58 17.36 -0.46
CA LYS A 205 6.72 17.74 0.40
C LYS A 205 6.32 18.02 1.84
N ASP A 206 5.17 18.65 2.07
CA ASP A 206 4.72 18.96 3.42
C ASP A 206 4.20 17.71 4.12
N SER A 207 3.55 16.81 3.40
CA SER A 207 3.15 15.48 3.90
C SER A 207 4.37 14.66 4.34
N ILE A 208 5.45 14.64 3.51
CA ILE A 208 6.71 13.99 3.85
C ILE A 208 7.32 14.62 5.11
N LYS A 209 7.44 15.96 5.16
CA LYS A 209 7.98 16.67 6.35
C LYS A 209 7.18 16.35 7.60
N LEU A 210 5.84 16.29 7.49
CA LEU A 210 4.97 16.01 8.62
C LEU A 210 5.20 14.58 9.14
N LEU A 211 5.28 13.59 8.24
CA LEU A 211 5.56 12.21 8.62
C LEU A 211 6.95 12.06 9.27
N LEU A 212 7.97 12.68 8.70
CA LEU A 212 9.35 12.59 9.21
C LEU A 212 9.51 13.11 10.66
N LYS A 213 8.59 13.96 11.17
CA LYS A 213 8.64 14.42 12.57
C LYS A 213 8.41 13.33 13.60
N ILE A 214 7.82 12.19 13.19
CA ILE A 214 7.51 11.10 14.11
C ILE A 214 8.34 9.83 13.86
N LEU A 215 9.01 9.73 12.71
CA LEU A 215 9.91 8.63 12.36
C LEU A 215 11.29 8.79 12.99
#